data_cad968ab37f90a9c3f30ef58d7b927da
#
_entry.id   cad968ab37f90a9c3f30ef58d7b927da
#
_cell.length_a   1.000
_cell.length_b   1.000
_cell.length_c   1.000
_cell.angle_alpha   90.00
_cell.angle_beta   90.00
_cell.angle_gamma   90.00
#
_symmetry.space_group_name_H-M   'P 1'
#
loop_
_entity.id
_entity.type
_entity.pdbx_description
1 polymer ?
#
loop_
_entity_poly.entity_id
_entity_poly.type
_entity_poly.pdbx_seq_one_letter_code
_entity_poly.pdbx_strand_id
1 'polypeptide(L)'
;MNRKITLFFILFFSLNNLFSQESTASKNVTSFTIDSPQLNCSKKIWMYLPNEYATSKKKYPVIYMHDGQNLFDSKTSYVGEWNIDEKLDSLNAQVIVVGIEHGNEKRIDELTPYKNEKYGGGNGDNYLEFIVKTLKPKIDSTYRTKLNTVNTVIMGSSLGGLISYYALLKYPEVFGKAGVFSPAFWINPKIFEFTKNTKTLDSKM
;
A
#
# COMPACT_ATOMS: atom_id res chain seq x y z
N MET A 1 -62.35 -27.50 37.54
CA MET A 1 -60.94 -27.80 37.87
C MET A 1 -60.08 -27.15 36.78
N ASN A 2 -59.66 -25.87 37.01
CA ASN A 2 -58.98 -25.05 36.01
C ASN A 2 -57.46 -25.19 36.21
N ARG A 3 -56.76 -25.82 35.29
CA ARG A 3 -55.30 -25.90 35.25
C ARG A 3 -54.78 -24.60 34.56
N LYS A 4 -54.15 -23.72 35.30
CA LYS A 4 -53.39 -22.58 34.77
C LYS A 4 -52.05 -23.13 34.26
N ILE A 5 -51.79 -23.05 32.95
CA ILE A 5 -50.50 -23.34 32.32
C ILE A 5 -49.71 -22.05 32.39
N THR A 6 -48.64 -22.04 33.24
CA THR A 6 -47.69 -20.95 33.33
C THR A 6 -46.61 -21.18 32.26
N LEU A 7 -46.60 -20.37 31.22
CA LEU A 7 -45.57 -20.38 30.19
C LEU A 7 -44.32 -19.66 30.75
N PHE A 8 -43.21 -20.39 30.93
CA PHE A 8 -41.94 -19.88 31.30
C PHE A 8 -41.21 -19.44 30.02
N PHE A 9 -41.13 -18.13 29.78
CA PHE A 9 -40.25 -17.57 28.70
C PHE A 9 -38.83 -17.55 29.20
N ILE A 10 -37.99 -18.47 28.71
CA ILE A 10 -36.54 -18.40 28.90
C ILE A 10 -35.99 -17.45 27.84
N LEU A 11 -35.66 -16.24 28.27
CA LEU A 11 -34.94 -15.25 27.47
C LEU A 11 -33.47 -15.70 27.36
N PHE A 12 -33.12 -16.33 26.23
CA PHE A 12 -31.70 -16.62 25.89
C PHE A 12 -31.04 -15.30 25.51
N PHE A 13 -30.37 -14.67 26.48
CA PHE A 13 -29.41 -13.59 26.20
C PHE A 13 -28.17 -14.24 25.56
N SER A 14 -28.13 -14.29 24.23
CA SER A 14 -26.88 -14.55 23.51
C SER A 14 -25.95 -13.36 23.74
N LEU A 15 -25.03 -13.48 24.67
CA LEU A 15 -23.84 -12.64 24.78
C LEU A 15 -23.01 -12.82 23.52
N ASN A 16 -23.28 -12.02 22.49
CA ASN A 16 -22.35 -11.82 21.40
C ASN A 16 -21.11 -11.13 22.02
N ASN A 17 -20.12 -11.90 22.39
CA ASN A 17 -18.79 -11.41 22.60
C ASN A 17 -18.33 -10.82 21.28
N LEU A 18 -18.47 -9.53 21.10
CA LEU A 18 -17.79 -8.74 20.09
C LEU A 18 -16.29 -8.80 20.46
N PHE A 19 -15.62 -9.87 20.04
CA PHE A 19 -14.16 -9.88 20.02
C PHE A 19 -13.75 -8.82 19.00
N SER A 20 -13.43 -7.63 19.48
CA SER A 20 -12.68 -6.67 18.67
C SER A 20 -11.36 -7.37 18.36
N GLN A 21 -11.12 -7.69 17.09
CA GLN A 21 -9.85 -8.22 16.65
C GLN A 21 -8.77 -7.20 17.07
N GLU A 22 -7.79 -7.64 17.84
CA GLU A 22 -6.66 -6.78 18.20
C GLU A 22 -5.80 -6.50 16.96
N SER A 23 -5.16 -5.34 16.92
CA SER A 23 -4.22 -5.00 15.84
C SER A 23 -3.01 -5.91 15.94
N THR A 24 -2.58 -6.44 14.79
CA THR A 24 -1.34 -7.23 14.65
C THR A 24 -0.14 -6.38 14.32
N ALA A 25 -0.36 -5.11 13.94
CA ALA A 25 0.71 -4.19 13.57
C ALA A 25 1.75 -4.04 14.68
N SER A 26 3.03 -4.16 14.32
CA SER A 26 4.13 -3.98 15.26
C SER A 26 4.22 -2.54 15.77
N LYS A 27 4.91 -2.34 16.89
CA LYS A 27 5.18 -1.00 17.45
C LYS A 27 5.94 -0.06 16.51
N ASN A 28 6.54 -0.61 15.47
CA ASN A 28 7.32 0.12 14.47
C ASN A 28 6.45 0.67 13.33
N VAL A 29 5.15 0.36 13.36
CA VAL A 29 4.15 0.82 12.39
C VAL A 29 3.35 1.99 12.96
N THR A 30 3.23 3.04 12.16
CA THR A 30 2.37 4.20 12.43
C THR A 30 1.59 4.56 11.17
N SER A 31 0.59 5.41 11.30
CA SER A 31 -0.12 5.93 10.12
C SER A 31 -0.45 7.41 10.25
N PHE A 32 -0.60 8.06 9.10
CA PHE A 32 -1.06 9.44 9.01
C PHE A 32 -1.87 9.65 7.73
N THR A 33 -2.60 10.75 7.66
CA THR A 33 -3.35 11.15 6.48
C THR A 33 -2.64 12.32 5.81
N ILE A 34 -2.62 12.32 4.47
CA ILE A 34 -2.06 13.39 3.64
C ILE A 34 -3.05 13.73 2.52
N ASP A 35 -3.19 15.01 2.22
CA ASP A 35 -3.98 15.45 1.09
C ASP A 35 -3.27 15.13 -0.22
N SER A 36 -4.04 14.64 -1.18
CA SER A 36 -3.62 14.35 -2.54
C SER A 36 -4.35 15.28 -3.51
N PRO A 37 -3.79 16.45 -3.85
CA PRO A 37 -4.39 17.35 -4.83
C PRO A 37 -4.58 16.68 -6.19
N GLN A 38 -3.67 15.78 -6.58
CA GLN A 38 -3.71 15.06 -7.85
C GLN A 38 -4.90 14.12 -7.98
N LEU A 39 -5.39 13.61 -6.85
CA LEU A 39 -6.51 12.68 -6.78
C LEU A 39 -7.79 13.32 -6.22
N ASN A 40 -7.70 14.61 -5.82
CA ASN A 40 -8.77 15.35 -5.15
C ASN A 40 -9.37 14.59 -3.95
N CYS A 41 -8.50 14.02 -3.12
CA CYS A 41 -8.88 13.29 -1.90
C CYS A 41 -7.73 13.27 -0.89
N SER A 42 -8.00 12.80 0.33
CA SER A 42 -6.96 12.48 1.30
C SER A 42 -6.61 11.01 1.22
N LYS A 43 -5.33 10.67 1.44
CA LYS A 43 -4.80 9.30 1.46
C LYS A 43 -4.26 8.97 2.84
N LYS A 44 -4.60 7.79 3.35
CA LYS A 44 -3.97 7.24 4.53
C LYS A 44 -2.67 6.53 4.13
N ILE A 45 -1.62 6.85 4.88
CA ILE A 45 -0.27 6.35 4.66
C ILE A 45 0.16 5.59 5.90
N TRP A 46 0.67 4.40 5.70
CA TRP A 46 1.28 3.57 6.72
C TRP A 46 2.79 3.69 6.66
N MET A 47 3.42 3.78 7.81
CA MET A 47 4.86 3.94 7.94
C MET A 47 5.43 2.84 8.81
N TYR A 48 6.33 2.04 8.26
CA TYR A 48 7.20 1.19 9.05
C TYR A 48 8.59 1.84 9.14
N LEU A 49 9.10 1.95 10.35
CA LEU A 49 10.45 2.41 10.63
C LEU A 49 11.27 1.27 11.24
N PRO A 50 12.54 1.06 10.82
CA PRO A 50 13.35 -0.03 11.34
C PRO A 50 13.62 0.11 12.84
N ASN A 51 13.84 -1.01 13.54
CA ASN A 51 14.02 -1.08 14.99
C ASN A 51 15.02 -0.05 15.54
N GLU A 52 16.12 0.19 14.83
CA GLU A 52 17.17 1.12 15.26
C GLU A 52 16.87 2.59 14.86
N TYR A 53 15.71 2.87 14.25
CA TYR A 53 15.46 4.22 13.71
C TYR A 53 15.58 5.29 14.80
N ALA A 54 15.02 5.10 15.98
CA ALA A 54 15.01 6.10 17.06
C ALA A 54 16.41 6.40 17.61
N THR A 55 17.30 5.40 17.66
CA THR A 55 18.63 5.50 18.23
C THR A 55 19.75 5.78 17.23
N SER A 56 19.49 5.55 15.95
CA SER A 56 20.46 5.72 14.86
C SER A 56 20.30 7.09 14.17
N LYS A 57 21.41 7.63 13.68
CA LYS A 57 21.43 8.80 12.78
C LYS A 57 21.55 8.42 11.29
N LYS A 58 21.49 7.13 10.97
CA LYS A 58 21.60 6.62 9.61
C LYS A 58 20.44 7.11 8.72
N LYS A 59 20.69 7.18 7.41
CA LYS A 59 19.66 7.33 6.39
C LYS A 59 19.32 5.97 5.79
N TYR A 60 18.05 5.74 5.46
CA TYR A 60 17.51 4.45 5.06
C TYR A 60 16.98 4.48 3.62
N PRO A 61 17.11 3.38 2.86
CA PRO A 61 16.34 3.22 1.63
C PRO A 61 14.84 3.21 1.93
N VAL A 62 14.03 3.56 0.93
CA VAL A 62 12.58 3.63 1.06
C VAL A 62 11.90 2.72 0.05
N ILE A 63 10.93 1.95 0.52
CA ILE A 63 10.03 1.14 -0.31
C ILE A 63 8.64 1.76 -0.23
N TYR A 64 8.10 2.21 -1.36
CA TYR A 64 6.70 2.61 -1.52
C TYR A 64 5.90 1.38 -1.93
N MET A 65 4.92 0.98 -1.11
CA MET A 65 4.09 -0.20 -1.36
C MET A 65 2.62 0.19 -1.54
N HIS A 66 2.01 -0.37 -2.57
CA HIS A 66 0.57 -0.21 -2.80
C HIS A 66 -0.24 -1.09 -1.86
N ASP A 67 -1.55 -0.80 -1.76
CA ASP A 67 -2.48 -1.55 -0.92
C ASP A 67 -2.09 -1.56 0.57
N GLY A 68 -1.69 -0.40 1.09
CA GLY A 68 -1.11 -0.19 2.42
C GLY A 68 -1.92 -0.79 3.58
N GLN A 69 -3.25 -0.87 3.46
CA GLN A 69 -4.14 -1.46 4.46
C GLN A 69 -3.95 -2.97 4.64
N ASN A 70 -3.29 -3.66 3.67
CA ASN A 70 -3.06 -5.10 3.72
C ASN A 70 -1.66 -5.47 4.21
N LEU A 71 -0.79 -4.51 4.51
CA LEU A 71 0.64 -4.78 4.70
C LEU A 71 0.99 -5.17 6.14
N PHE A 72 0.35 -4.54 7.14
CA PHE A 72 0.86 -4.46 8.51
C PHE A 72 -0.17 -4.83 9.59
N ASP A 73 -1.45 -5.01 9.25
CA ASP A 73 -2.47 -5.23 10.27
C ASP A 73 -3.62 -6.08 9.71
N SER A 74 -3.84 -7.23 10.32
CA SER A 74 -4.94 -8.12 9.99
C SER A 74 -6.31 -7.46 10.14
N LYS A 75 -6.42 -6.49 11.05
CA LYS A 75 -7.66 -5.75 11.32
C LYS A 75 -8.10 -4.86 10.14
N THR A 76 -7.15 -4.37 9.35
CA THR A 76 -7.42 -3.50 8.20
C THR A 76 -7.34 -4.21 6.86
N SER A 77 -6.81 -5.44 6.84
CA SER A 77 -6.64 -6.20 5.62
C SER A 77 -7.94 -6.80 5.10
N TYR A 78 -8.20 -6.67 3.79
CA TYR A 78 -9.35 -7.29 3.11
C TYR A 78 -9.05 -8.68 2.54
N VAL A 79 -7.78 -8.98 2.27
CA VAL A 79 -7.38 -10.18 1.51
C VAL A 79 -6.34 -11.03 2.24
N GLY A 80 -6.22 -10.83 3.54
CA GLY A 80 -5.15 -11.38 4.36
C GLY A 80 -3.97 -10.42 4.46
N GLU A 81 -3.39 -10.37 5.65
CA GLU A 81 -2.24 -9.55 5.96
C GLU A 81 -0.96 -10.10 5.31
N TRP A 82 -0.09 -9.21 4.84
CA TRP A 82 1.19 -9.58 4.25
C TRP A 82 2.28 -9.79 5.29
N ASN A 83 2.06 -9.41 6.54
CA ASN A 83 3.01 -9.51 7.66
C ASN A 83 4.37 -8.91 7.32
N ILE A 84 4.36 -7.71 6.74
CA ILE A 84 5.58 -7.06 6.26
C ILE A 84 6.46 -6.62 7.43
N ASP A 85 5.85 -6.03 8.45
CA ASP A 85 6.55 -5.52 9.63
C ASP A 85 7.17 -6.66 10.47
N GLU A 86 6.46 -7.75 10.70
CA GLU A 86 6.99 -8.90 11.44
C GLU A 86 8.20 -9.51 10.71
N LYS A 87 8.11 -9.60 9.37
CA LYS A 87 9.23 -10.10 8.56
C LYS A 87 10.42 -9.15 8.60
N LEU A 88 10.18 -7.84 8.48
CA LEU A 88 11.24 -6.84 8.52
C LEU A 88 11.87 -6.76 9.91
N ASP A 89 11.07 -6.86 10.98
CA ASP A 89 11.55 -6.91 12.36
C ASP A 89 12.40 -8.16 12.61
N SER A 90 11.94 -9.33 12.18
CA SER A 90 12.66 -10.60 12.29
C SER A 90 14.01 -10.59 11.56
N LEU A 91 14.07 -9.93 10.39
CA LEU A 91 15.29 -9.79 9.60
C LEU A 91 16.18 -8.63 10.06
N ASN A 92 15.75 -7.85 11.04
CA ASN A 92 16.37 -6.58 11.43
C ASN A 92 16.66 -5.69 10.21
N ALA A 93 15.69 -5.59 9.31
CA ALA A 93 15.84 -4.93 8.02
C ALA A 93 16.02 -3.42 8.18
N GLN A 94 17.05 -2.87 7.52
CA GLN A 94 17.40 -1.45 7.60
C GLN A 94 16.74 -0.66 6.48
N VAL A 95 15.40 -0.57 6.49
CA VAL A 95 14.57 0.02 5.43
C VAL A 95 13.35 0.73 6.02
N ILE A 96 12.91 1.81 5.40
CA ILE A 96 11.61 2.46 5.66
C ILE A 96 10.61 1.90 4.65
N VAL A 97 9.42 1.52 5.11
CA VAL A 97 8.33 1.16 4.20
C VAL A 97 7.19 2.18 4.32
N VAL A 98 6.72 2.64 3.18
CA VAL A 98 5.61 3.59 3.02
C VAL A 98 4.47 2.87 2.34
N GLY A 99 3.50 2.39 3.12
CA GLY A 99 2.30 1.74 2.61
C GLY A 99 1.25 2.78 2.22
N ILE A 100 0.75 2.72 1.00
CA ILE A 100 -0.24 3.67 0.46
C ILE A 100 -1.58 2.95 0.36
N GLU A 101 -2.59 3.38 1.15
CA GLU A 101 -3.92 2.81 1.03
C GLU A 101 -4.53 3.14 -0.34
N HIS A 102 -5.16 2.15 -0.96
CA HIS A 102 -5.95 2.41 -2.16
C HIS A 102 -7.28 3.10 -1.82
N GLY A 103 -7.91 3.71 -2.83
CA GLY A 103 -9.18 4.43 -2.68
C GLY A 103 -10.41 3.52 -2.68
N ASN A 104 -10.34 2.31 -2.13
CA ASN A 104 -11.43 1.32 -2.15
C ASN A 104 -11.97 1.09 -3.58
N GLU A 105 -13.17 1.55 -3.88
CA GLU A 105 -13.79 1.44 -5.22
C GLU A 105 -12.96 2.11 -6.32
N LYS A 106 -12.12 3.09 -5.98
CA LYS A 106 -11.20 3.77 -6.92
C LYS A 106 -9.89 3.02 -7.15
N ARG A 107 -9.69 1.84 -6.53
CA ARG A 107 -8.43 1.09 -6.66
C ARG A 107 -8.06 0.80 -8.12
N ILE A 108 -9.03 0.43 -8.94
CA ILE A 108 -8.78 0.21 -10.37
C ILE A 108 -8.38 1.52 -11.05
N ASP A 109 -9.05 2.63 -10.77
CA ASP A 109 -8.72 3.94 -11.33
C ASP A 109 -7.29 4.34 -10.98
N GLU A 110 -6.92 4.23 -9.71
CA GLU A 110 -5.62 4.66 -9.20
C GLU A 110 -4.46 3.78 -9.65
N LEU A 111 -4.69 2.46 -9.80
CA LEU A 111 -3.61 1.51 -10.06
C LEU A 111 -3.53 1.05 -11.53
N THR A 112 -4.23 1.72 -12.44
CA THR A 112 -4.12 1.44 -13.88
C THR A 112 -3.78 2.71 -14.67
N PRO A 113 -2.71 2.67 -15.50
CA PRO A 113 -2.32 3.83 -16.30
C PRO A 113 -3.28 4.16 -17.44
N TYR A 114 -4.01 3.16 -17.95
CA TYR A 114 -4.91 3.33 -19.09
C TYR A 114 -6.32 2.85 -18.75
N LYS A 115 -7.32 3.54 -19.29
CA LYS A 115 -8.72 3.13 -19.17
C LYS A 115 -8.94 1.81 -19.92
N ASN A 116 -9.61 0.88 -19.24
CA ASN A 116 -10.12 -0.35 -19.83
C ASN A 116 -11.62 -0.20 -20.07
N GLU A 117 -12.13 -0.60 -21.23
CA GLU A 117 -13.55 -0.44 -21.60
C GLU A 117 -14.49 -1.22 -20.66
N LYS A 118 -14.07 -2.38 -20.19
CA LYS A 118 -14.88 -3.26 -19.33
C LYS A 118 -14.74 -2.92 -17.84
N TYR A 119 -13.52 -2.56 -17.40
CA TYR A 119 -13.19 -2.46 -15.98
C TYR A 119 -12.97 -1.02 -15.51
N GLY A 120 -13.00 -0.04 -16.40
CA GLY A 120 -12.71 1.36 -16.07
C GLY A 120 -11.21 1.61 -15.88
N GLY A 121 -10.86 2.43 -14.91
CA GLY A 121 -9.46 2.77 -14.61
C GLY A 121 -8.94 3.95 -15.42
N GLY A 122 -7.62 4.15 -15.42
CA GLY A 122 -6.93 5.14 -16.24
C GLY A 122 -6.50 6.41 -15.52
N ASN A 123 -6.55 6.43 -14.19
CA ASN A 123 -6.08 7.58 -13.37
C ASN A 123 -4.70 7.34 -12.73
N GLY A 124 -3.99 6.31 -13.17
CA GLY A 124 -2.69 5.92 -12.64
C GLY A 124 -1.62 7.00 -12.75
N ASP A 125 -1.72 7.86 -13.75
CA ASP A 125 -0.81 9.01 -13.90
C ASP A 125 -0.93 9.99 -12.73
N ASN A 126 -2.15 10.38 -12.36
CA ASN A 126 -2.39 11.25 -11.22
C ASN A 126 -1.99 10.58 -9.90
N TYR A 127 -2.20 9.26 -9.77
CA TYR A 127 -1.76 8.52 -8.61
C TYR A 127 -0.22 8.51 -8.49
N LEU A 128 0.51 8.29 -9.57
CA LEU A 128 1.98 8.36 -9.55
C LEU A 128 2.47 9.79 -9.33
N GLU A 129 1.81 10.80 -9.90
CA GLU A 129 2.13 12.19 -9.60
C GLU A 129 1.95 12.53 -8.12
N PHE A 130 0.90 12.01 -7.47
CA PHE A 130 0.75 12.13 -6.02
C PHE A 130 1.95 11.57 -5.28
N ILE A 131 2.38 10.35 -5.64
CA ILE A 131 3.54 9.73 -4.99
C ILE A 131 4.79 10.57 -5.20
N VAL A 132 5.06 10.98 -6.44
CA VAL A 132 6.31 11.65 -6.83
C VAL A 132 6.36 13.10 -6.36
N LYS A 133 5.25 13.85 -6.51
CA LYS A 133 5.24 15.30 -6.28
C LYS A 133 4.74 15.71 -4.89
N THR A 134 4.00 14.83 -4.19
CA THR A 134 3.41 15.16 -2.89
C THR A 134 3.93 14.25 -1.77
N LEU A 135 3.74 12.93 -1.90
CA LEU A 135 4.07 12.00 -0.84
C LEU A 135 5.59 11.87 -0.63
N LYS A 136 6.36 11.58 -1.69
CA LYS A 136 7.81 11.40 -1.57
C LYS A 136 8.52 12.64 -1.00
N PRO A 137 8.27 13.88 -1.44
CA PRO A 137 8.85 15.07 -0.82
C PRO A 137 8.51 15.21 0.67
N LYS A 138 7.26 14.86 1.07
CA LYS A 138 6.85 14.85 2.47
C LYS A 138 7.63 13.83 3.29
N ILE A 139 7.78 12.61 2.78
CA ILE A 139 8.55 11.54 3.43
C ILE A 139 10.01 11.94 3.57
N ASP A 140 10.62 12.44 2.50
CA ASP A 140 12.03 12.82 2.47
C ASP A 140 12.36 14.00 3.40
N SER A 141 11.42 14.93 3.58
CA SER A 141 11.58 16.05 4.51
C SER A 141 11.35 15.68 5.97
N THR A 142 10.57 14.61 6.22
CA THR A 142 10.17 14.22 7.58
C THR A 142 11.06 13.11 8.15
N TYR A 143 11.54 12.21 7.31
CA TYR A 143 12.28 11.02 7.72
C TYR A 143 13.71 11.01 7.16
N ARG A 144 14.59 10.24 7.79
CA ARG A 144 15.99 10.09 7.36
C ARG A 144 16.10 9.11 6.19
N THR A 145 15.78 9.57 5.00
CA THR A 145 15.77 8.80 3.75
C THR A 145 17.08 8.97 2.96
N LYS A 146 17.43 7.95 2.17
CA LYS A 146 18.42 8.04 1.10
C LYS A 146 17.69 8.51 -0.17
N LEU A 147 18.04 9.69 -0.68
CA LEU A 147 17.26 10.39 -1.71
C LEU A 147 17.47 9.89 -3.14
N ASN A 148 18.54 9.12 -3.38
CA ASN A 148 18.91 8.66 -4.72
C ASN A 148 18.01 7.52 -5.21
N THR A 149 17.88 7.41 -6.52
CA THR A 149 17.00 6.44 -7.20
C THR A 149 17.26 5.00 -6.79
N VAL A 150 18.53 4.60 -6.69
CA VAL A 150 18.92 3.22 -6.32
C VAL A 150 18.43 2.79 -4.94
N ASN A 151 18.08 3.74 -4.07
CA ASN A 151 17.54 3.53 -2.73
C ASN A 151 16.02 3.84 -2.64
N THR A 152 15.36 4.11 -3.77
CA THR A 152 13.92 4.34 -3.84
C THR A 152 13.28 3.22 -4.65
N VAL A 153 12.44 2.45 -4.00
CA VAL A 153 11.78 1.26 -4.56
C VAL A 153 10.27 1.48 -4.56
N ILE A 154 9.60 1.03 -5.61
CA ILE A 154 8.13 0.94 -5.65
C ILE A 154 7.72 -0.51 -5.86
N MET A 155 6.69 -0.99 -5.13
CA MET A 155 6.30 -2.39 -5.26
C MET A 155 4.83 -2.65 -4.91
N GLY A 156 4.31 -3.75 -5.46
CA GLY A 156 2.97 -4.22 -5.18
C GLY A 156 2.60 -5.47 -5.95
N SER A 157 1.39 -5.96 -5.72
CA SER A 157 0.86 -7.16 -6.37
C SER A 157 -0.35 -6.85 -7.23
N SER A 158 -0.59 -7.67 -8.24
CA SER A 158 -1.75 -7.55 -9.13
C SER A 158 -1.77 -6.17 -9.84
N LEU A 159 -2.79 -5.33 -9.60
CA LEU A 159 -2.81 -3.94 -10.07
C LEU A 159 -1.66 -3.11 -9.47
N GLY A 160 -1.29 -3.37 -8.20
CA GLY A 160 -0.10 -2.77 -7.57
C GLY A 160 1.19 -3.15 -8.28
N GLY A 161 1.31 -4.39 -8.79
CA GLY A 161 2.43 -4.80 -9.63
C GLY A 161 2.44 -4.11 -10.99
N LEU A 162 1.26 -3.96 -11.62
CA LEU A 162 1.11 -3.25 -12.89
C LEU A 162 1.57 -1.78 -12.77
N ILE A 163 1.06 -1.07 -11.75
CA ILE A 163 1.41 0.35 -11.58
C ILE A 163 2.87 0.54 -11.13
N SER A 164 3.44 -0.41 -10.36
CA SER A 164 4.87 -0.40 -10.00
C SER A 164 5.76 -0.55 -11.23
N TYR A 165 5.41 -1.46 -12.13
CA TYR A 165 6.11 -1.61 -13.41
C TYR A 165 6.03 -0.33 -14.24
N TYR A 166 4.84 0.24 -14.37
CA TYR A 166 4.64 1.49 -15.09
C TYR A 166 5.42 2.66 -14.47
N ALA A 167 5.44 2.76 -13.13
CA ALA A 167 6.17 3.79 -12.41
C ALA A 167 7.67 3.74 -12.68
N LEU A 168 8.27 2.55 -12.69
CA LEU A 168 9.69 2.37 -13.00
C LEU A 168 10.05 2.89 -14.39
N LEU A 169 9.18 2.65 -15.37
CA LEU A 169 9.38 3.10 -16.75
C LEU A 169 9.14 4.60 -16.93
N LYS A 170 8.15 5.15 -16.20
CA LYS A 170 7.71 6.54 -16.35
C LYS A 170 8.56 7.53 -15.55
N TYR A 171 9.05 7.11 -14.39
CA TYR A 171 9.82 7.93 -13.44
C TYR A 171 11.16 7.27 -13.07
N PRO A 172 12.03 6.93 -14.07
CA PRO A 172 13.32 6.29 -13.79
C PRO A 172 14.27 7.18 -12.98
N GLU A 173 14.05 8.50 -13.00
CA GLU A 173 14.78 9.48 -12.18
C GLU A 173 14.34 9.45 -10.69
N VAL A 174 13.24 8.78 -10.37
CA VAL A 174 12.71 8.64 -9.00
C VAL A 174 12.90 7.23 -8.48
N PHE A 175 12.46 6.24 -9.24
CA PHE A 175 12.47 4.83 -8.85
C PHE A 175 13.58 4.07 -9.58
N GLY A 176 14.59 3.62 -8.83
CA GLY A 176 15.65 2.80 -9.39
C GLY A 176 15.35 1.30 -9.40
N LYS A 177 14.29 0.88 -8.72
CA LYS A 177 13.87 -0.53 -8.62
C LYS A 177 12.36 -0.63 -8.48
N ALA A 178 11.80 -1.74 -9.00
CA ALA A 178 10.41 -2.12 -8.77
C ALA A 178 10.28 -3.58 -8.32
N GLY A 179 9.41 -3.82 -7.34
CA GLY A 179 8.92 -5.15 -6.97
C GLY A 179 7.59 -5.42 -7.64
N VAL A 180 7.59 -6.27 -8.65
CA VAL A 180 6.43 -6.52 -9.52
C VAL A 180 5.91 -7.94 -9.28
N PHE A 181 4.89 -8.08 -8.41
CA PHE A 181 4.34 -9.38 -8.04
C PHE A 181 3.05 -9.66 -8.81
N SER A 182 3.02 -10.78 -9.54
CA SER A 182 1.84 -11.25 -10.29
C SER A 182 1.06 -10.13 -10.99
N PRO A 183 1.71 -9.29 -11.83
CA PRO A 183 1.12 -8.05 -12.33
C PRO A 183 -0.09 -8.30 -13.23
N ALA A 184 -1.16 -7.52 -13.05
CA ALA A 184 -2.39 -7.63 -13.82
C ALA A 184 -2.27 -6.96 -15.20
N PHE A 185 -1.26 -7.30 -16.00
CA PHE A 185 -1.04 -6.72 -17.33
C PHE A 185 -2.20 -6.93 -18.31
N TRP A 186 -2.97 -8.00 -18.11
CA TRP A 186 -4.15 -8.32 -18.92
C TRP A 186 -5.23 -7.23 -18.88
N ILE A 187 -5.30 -6.44 -17.79
CA ILE A 187 -6.28 -5.34 -17.68
C ILE A 187 -5.84 -4.10 -18.49
N ASN A 188 -4.54 -3.93 -18.71
CA ASN A 188 -3.96 -2.80 -19.43
C ASN A 188 -2.92 -3.26 -20.48
N PRO A 189 -3.31 -3.97 -21.54
CA PRO A 189 -2.36 -4.47 -22.54
C PRO A 189 -1.56 -3.38 -23.27
N LYS A 190 -2.04 -2.14 -23.29
CA LYS A 190 -1.27 -0.97 -23.78
C LYS A 190 0.07 -0.74 -23.08
N ILE A 191 0.27 -1.34 -21.89
CA ILE A 191 1.55 -1.27 -21.18
C ILE A 191 2.70 -1.87 -21.99
N PHE A 192 2.43 -2.88 -22.83
CA PHE A 192 3.46 -3.49 -23.68
C PHE A 192 3.94 -2.56 -24.80
N GLU A 193 3.05 -1.73 -25.35
CA GLU A 193 3.42 -0.70 -26.32
C GLU A 193 4.25 0.40 -25.66
N PHE A 194 3.83 0.83 -24.47
CA PHE A 194 4.59 1.81 -23.68
C PHE A 194 6.01 1.29 -23.41
N THR A 195 6.15 0.02 -23.00
CA THR A 195 7.43 -0.62 -22.75
C THR A 195 8.34 -0.61 -23.98
N LYS A 196 7.81 -0.97 -25.15
CA LYS A 196 8.57 -0.98 -26.41
C LYS A 196 9.13 0.40 -26.80
N ASN A 197 8.36 1.44 -26.47
CA ASN A 197 8.72 2.83 -26.80
C ASN A 197 9.59 3.50 -25.73
N THR A 198 9.79 2.85 -24.58
CA THR A 198 10.64 3.38 -23.51
C THR A 198 12.09 3.03 -23.79
N LYS A 199 12.98 4.01 -23.65
CA LYS A 199 14.43 3.78 -23.76
C LYS A 199 14.89 2.78 -22.70
N THR A 200 15.91 2.00 -23.02
CA THR A 200 16.52 1.03 -22.07
C THR A 200 16.82 1.73 -20.74
N LEU A 201 16.35 1.13 -19.66
CA LEU A 201 16.60 1.62 -18.32
C LEU A 201 18.00 1.18 -17.85
N ASP A 202 18.76 2.11 -17.29
CA ASP A 202 19.96 1.77 -16.49
C ASP A 202 19.58 1.19 -15.11
N SER A 203 18.29 0.99 -14.87
CA SER A 203 17.73 0.43 -13.64
C SER A 203 17.69 -1.09 -13.72
N LYS A 204 18.13 -1.76 -12.64
CA LYS A 204 17.99 -3.21 -12.49
C LYS A 204 16.60 -3.52 -11.92
N MET A 205 15.84 -4.30 -12.66
CA MET A 205 14.61 -4.92 -12.15
C MET A 205 14.95 -6.04 -11.18
#